data_7d1cf214fd75d24f3c8488841992bc23
#
_entry.id   7d1cf214fd75d24f3c8488841992bc23
#
_cell.length_a   1.000
_cell.length_b   1.000
_cell.length_c   1.000
_cell.angle_alpha   90.00
_cell.angle_beta   90.00
_cell.angle_gamma   90.00
#
_symmetry.space_group_name_H-M   'P 1'
#
loop_
_entity.id
_entity.type
_entity.pdbx_description
1 polymer ?
#
loop_
_entity_poly.entity_id
_entity_poly.type
_entity_poly.pdbx_seq_one_letter_code
_entity_poly.pdbx_strand_id
1 'polypeptide(L)'
;MLEITEDNKRKNVLLLGNEAITRGALEAGVAVATTYPGTPSSEIADTFSKIARYATKNNKDPGFYFEYSTNEKVALEIAATAAICGLRSLTCMKHVGLNVASDAFMTYMYVGCKGGNVIVSADDPYCHSSQNEQDNRYYALFGNAPMLEPTTPQEAKEMTRQGFDLSEKLELPVLLRTTTRLNHARGPVIFNEKQKPKRKGEFTKDPMFVTTPVTARAKHPVLLEKMKKAEEISEKSLFNEIITMGKSSDIGFITSGVSYNYVREVAETMDISGRILKLGMTNPLPQKMCKKFIGECKSVVVVEESEPFLEQQIKAMAYEQGSSVKIYGKTTGHFSRLYEYNPDIVADVFAKIFKKKNPHPS
;
A
#
# COMPACT_ATOMS: atom_id res chain seq x y z
N MET A 1 -25.82 2.66 16.59
CA MET A 1 -25.01 2.92 15.35
C MET A 1 -23.70 2.21 15.55
N LEU A 2 -23.14 1.56 14.54
CA LEU A 2 -21.79 0.99 14.66
C LEU A 2 -20.77 2.14 14.72
N GLU A 3 -19.87 2.13 15.69
CA GLU A 3 -18.90 3.22 15.91
C GLU A 3 -18.13 3.59 14.65
N ILE A 4 -17.69 2.60 13.86
CA ILE A 4 -16.99 2.80 12.61
C ILE A 4 -17.78 3.58 11.55
N THR A 5 -19.13 3.63 11.67
CA THR A 5 -20.02 4.35 10.72
C THR A 5 -20.38 5.75 11.20
N GLU A 6 -19.92 6.18 12.37
CA GLU A 6 -20.22 7.51 12.88
C GLU A 6 -19.61 8.59 11.99
N ASP A 7 -20.37 9.67 11.80
CA ASP A 7 -19.93 10.84 11.05
C ASP A 7 -19.49 11.94 12.01
N ASN A 8 -18.55 11.61 12.88
CA ASN A 8 -18.01 12.50 13.89
C ASN A 8 -16.56 12.82 13.56
N LYS A 9 -16.35 13.99 12.97
CA LYS A 9 -15.04 14.52 12.64
C LYS A 9 -14.17 14.67 13.88
N ARG A 10 -12.91 14.23 13.80
CA ARG A 10 -11.90 14.22 14.85
C ARG A 10 -12.15 13.22 15.98
N LYS A 11 -13.16 12.36 15.89
CA LYS A 11 -13.28 11.24 16.83
C LYS A 11 -12.05 10.34 16.69
N ASN A 12 -11.39 10.04 17.81
CA ASN A 12 -10.27 9.10 17.86
C ASN A 12 -10.80 7.74 18.34
N VAL A 13 -10.58 6.71 17.55
CA VAL A 13 -11.08 5.35 17.78
C VAL A 13 -9.96 4.34 17.61
N LEU A 14 -9.91 3.33 18.47
CA LEU A 14 -8.94 2.25 18.36
C LEU A 14 -9.45 1.21 17.34
N LEU A 15 -8.84 1.16 16.15
CA LEU A 15 -9.21 0.25 15.07
C LEU A 15 -8.07 -0.71 14.71
N LEU A 16 -8.44 -1.89 14.19
CA LEU A 16 -7.51 -2.74 13.42
C LEU A 16 -7.12 -2.05 12.10
N GLY A 17 -5.96 -2.38 11.55
CA GLY A 17 -5.57 -1.92 10.22
C GLY A 17 -6.63 -2.22 9.16
N ASN A 18 -7.22 -3.43 9.17
CA ASN A 18 -8.31 -3.81 8.29
C ASN A 18 -9.58 -2.96 8.47
N GLU A 19 -9.95 -2.67 9.71
CA GLU A 19 -11.08 -1.78 10.01
C GLU A 19 -10.80 -0.34 9.57
N ALA A 20 -9.56 0.11 9.72
CA ALA A 20 -9.11 1.43 9.27
C ALA A 20 -9.18 1.59 7.74
N ILE A 21 -8.81 0.56 6.97
CA ILE A 21 -9.00 0.52 5.51
C ILE A 21 -10.48 0.69 5.15
N THR A 22 -11.36 -0.08 5.79
CA THR A 22 -12.82 0.06 5.59
C THR A 22 -13.28 1.48 5.92
N ARG A 23 -12.81 2.05 7.04
CA ARG A 23 -13.14 3.44 7.41
C ARG A 23 -12.65 4.44 6.36
N GLY A 24 -11.45 4.29 5.83
CA GLY A 24 -10.92 5.12 4.75
C GLY A 24 -11.78 5.07 3.49
N ALA A 25 -12.26 3.89 3.13
CA ALA A 25 -13.17 3.69 2.00
C ALA A 25 -14.53 4.37 2.22
N LEU A 26 -15.10 4.28 3.44
CA LEU A 26 -16.34 4.98 3.80
C LEU A 26 -16.16 6.49 3.75
N GLU A 27 -15.04 7.02 4.26
CA GLU A 27 -14.72 8.45 4.19
C GLU A 27 -14.55 8.95 2.75
N ALA A 28 -14.07 8.07 1.86
CA ALA A 28 -13.97 8.38 0.43
C ALA A 28 -15.30 8.30 -0.33
N GLY A 29 -16.37 7.81 0.29
CA GLY A 29 -17.64 7.61 -0.39
C GLY A 29 -17.59 6.45 -1.38
N VAL A 30 -17.02 5.31 -0.96
CA VAL A 30 -17.03 4.06 -1.73
C VAL A 30 -18.47 3.65 -2.06
N ALA A 31 -18.72 3.29 -3.30
CA ALA A 31 -20.05 2.85 -3.77
C ALA A 31 -20.14 1.33 -3.94
N VAL A 32 -19.02 0.67 -4.22
CA VAL A 32 -18.97 -0.79 -4.42
C VAL A 32 -17.74 -1.35 -3.69
N ALA A 33 -17.94 -2.39 -2.88
CA ALA A 33 -16.87 -3.14 -2.24
C ALA A 33 -17.05 -4.62 -2.50
N THR A 34 -16.01 -5.30 -2.94
CA THR A 34 -16.03 -6.72 -3.32
C THR A 34 -14.83 -7.45 -2.75
N THR A 35 -14.99 -8.76 -2.53
CA THR A 35 -13.92 -9.59 -2.00
C THR A 35 -14.12 -11.05 -2.30
N TYR A 36 -13.04 -11.82 -2.26
CA TYR A 36 -13.05 -13.22 -1.91
C TYR A 36 -12.27 -13.40 -0.61
N PRO A 37 -12.83 -14.11 0.41
CA PRO A 37 -12.23 -14.12 1.75
C PRO A 37 -10.83 -14.73 1.78
N GLY A 38 -9.91 -14.08 2.49
CA GLY A 38 -8.55 -14.58 2.68
C GLY A 38 -7.80 -13.78 3.76
N THR A 39 -7.35 -14.47 4.82
CA THR A 39 -6.49 -13.87 5.84
C THR A 39 -5.12 -13.53 5.25
N PRO A 40 -4.58 -12.30 5.45
CA PRO A 40 -4.93 -11.36 6.51
C PRO A 40 -5.91 -10.22 6.11
N SER A 41 -6.61 -10.26 4.99
CA SER A 41 -7.53 -9.19 4.57
C SER A 41 -8.99 -9.39 5.00
N SER A 42 -9.33 -10.49 5.66
CA SER A 42 -10.72 -10.92 5.90
C SER A 42 -11.55 -9.89 6.66
N GLU A 43 -10.98 -9.21 7.66
CA GLU A 43 -11.72 -8.26 8.51
C GLU A 43 -12.13 -6.98 7.76
N ILE A 44 -11.53 -6.68 6.60
CA ILE A 44 -12.02 -5.62 5.71
C ILE A 44 -13.42 -5.97 5.23
N ALA A 45 -13.56 -7.18 4.68
CA ALA A 45 -14.82 -7.69 4.19
C ALA A 45 -15.85 -7.87 5.31
N ASP A 46 -15.44 -8.45 6.45
CA ASP A 46 -16.29 -8.63 7.62
C ASP A 46 -16.85 -7.31 8.12
N THR A 47 -16.04 -6.25 8.07
CA THR A 47 -16.47 -4.92 8.49
C THR A 47 -17.53 -4.35 7.55
N PHE A 48 -17.34 -4.44 6.23
CA PHE A 48 -18.36 -4.06 5.25
C PHE A 48 -19.65 -4.86 5.44
N SER A 49 -19.53 -6.19 5.60
CA SER A 49 -20.66 -7.09 5.84
C SER A 49 -21.42 -6.73 7.13
N LYS A 50 -20.70 -6.44 8.22
CA LYS A 50 -21.32 -6.01 9.49
C LYS A 50 -22.12 -4.71 9.31
N ILE A 51 -21.58 -3.74 8.57
CA ILE A 51 -22.23 -2.45 8.31
C ILE A 51 -23.49 -2.69 7.45
N ALA A 52 -23.39 -3.45 6.36
CA ALA A 52 -24.52 -3.75 5.49
C ALA A 52 -25.66 -4.47 6.24
N ARG A 53 -25.32 -5.50 7.03
CA ARG A 53 -26.30 -6.22 7.85
C ARG A 53 -26.96 -5.33 8.91
N TYR A 54 -26.18 -4.45 9.56
CA TYR A 54 -26.72 -3.50 10.53
C TYR A 54 -27.70 -2.54 9.85
N ALA A 55 -27.36 -2.01 8.68
CA ALA A 55 -28.22 -1.12 7.92
C ALA A 55 -29.53 -1.82 7.54
N THR A 56 -29.46 -3.02 6.97
CA THR A 56 -30.65 -3.84 6.60
C THR A 56 -31.55 -4.10 7.80
N LYS A 57 -31.00 -4.51 8.96
CA LYS A 57 -31.78 -4.77 10.19
C LYS A 57 -32.49 -3.51 10.72
N ASN A 58 -32.01 -2.33 10.38
CA ASN A 58 -32.59 -1.06 10.82
C ASN A 58 -33.33 -0.32 9.71
N ASN A 59 -33.65 -0.98 8.59
CA ASN A 59 -34.29 -0.39 7.42
C ASN A 59 -33.57 0.88 6.92
N LYS A 60 -32.23 0.84 6.87
CA LYS A 60 -31.38 1.92 6.39
C LYS A 60 -30.57 1.48 5.18
N ASP A 61 -30.22 2.44 4.32
CA ASP A 61 -29.26 2.23 3.26
C ASP A 61 -27.83 2.28 3.84
N PRO A 62 -26.96 1.28 3.61
CA PRO A 62 -25.57 1.34 4.00
C PRO A 62 -24.76 2.39 3.22
N GLY A 63 -25.25 2.86 2.07
CA GLY A 63 -24.61 3.82 1.18
C GLY A 63 -23.61 3.20 0.21
N PHE A 64 -23.52 1.87 0.18
CA PHE A 64 -22.66 1.11 -0.74
C PHE A 64 -23.22 -0.28 -1.02
N TYR A 65 -22.85 -0.85 -2.16
CA TYR A 65 -23.04 -2.27 -2.45
C TYR A 65 -21.84 -3.07 -1.93
N PHE A 66 -22.10 -4.22 -1.30
CA PHE A 66 -21.07 -5.15 -0.84
C PHE A 66 -21.39 -6.59 -1.22
N GLU A 67 -20.37 -7.31 -1.69
CA GLU A 67 -20.54 -8.73 -2.02
C GLU A 67 -19.28 -9.56 -1.73
N TYR A 68 -19.50 -10.79 -1.27
CA TYR A 68 -18.54 -11.88 -1.36
C TYR A 68 -18.67 -12.54 -2.72
N SER A 69 -17.66 -12.38 -3.56
CA SER A 69 -17.65 -12.94 -4.92
C SER A 69 -17.21 -14.41 -4.90
N THR A 70 -17.38 -15.10 -6.02
CA THR A 70 -17.04 -16.53 -6.16
C THR A 70 -15.54 -16.81 -6.19
N ASN A 71 -14.73 -15.83 -6.61
CA ASN A 71 -13.27 -15.81 -6.54
C ASN A 71 -12.74 -14.38 -6.70
N GLU A 72 -11.43 -14.20 -6.55
CA GLU A 72 -10.78 -12.89 -6.58
C GLU A 72 -10.79 -12.22 -7.95
N LYS A 73 -10.76 -13.00 -9.04
CA LYS A 73 -10.90 -12.47 -10.41
C LYS A 73 -12.25 -11.81 -10.58
N VAL A 74 -13.33 -12.50 -10.21
CA VAL A 74 -14.71 -11.96 -10.28
C VAL A 74 -14.85 -10.74 -9.38
N ALA A 75 -14.30 -10.79 -8.16
CA ALA A 75 -14.33 -9.65 -7.24
C ALA A 75 -13.67 -8.41 -7.88
N LEU A 76 -12.49 -8.58 -8.47
CA LEU A 76 -11.79 -7.48 -9.15
C LEU A 76 -12.55 -6.97 -10.36
N GLU A 77 -13.11 -7.85 -11.20
CA GLU A 77 -13.85 -7.47 -12.41
C GLU A 77 -15.12 -6.67 -12.09
N ILE A 78 -15.83 -7.02 -11.00
CA ILE A 78 -16.99 -6.23 -10.53
C ILE A 78 -16.56 -4.85 -10.07
N ALA A 79 -15.51 -4.75 -9.22
CA ALA A 79 -15.01 -3.47 -8.75
C ALA A 79 -14.45 -2.62 -9.91
N ALA A 80 -13.72 -3.22 -10.85
CA ALA A 80 -13.19 -2.56 -12.03
C ALA A 80 -14.31 -2.00 -12.91
N THR A 81 -15.37 -2.80 -13.16
CA THR A 81 -16.51 -2.36 -13.96
C THR A 81 -17.25 -1.20 -13.28
N ALA A 82 -17.44 -1.24 -11.96
CA ALA A 82 -17.98 -0.11 -11.22
C ALA A 82 -17.15 1.16 -11.39
N ALA A 83 -15.82 1.03 -11.34
CA ALA A 83 -14.93 2.19 -11.55
C ALA A 83 -14.90 2.67 -13.01
N ILE A 84 -15.01 1.80 -13.99
CA ILE A 84 -15.21 2.17 -15.40
C ILE A 84 -16.50 2.98 -15.57
N CYS A 85 -17.56 2.60 -14.85
CA CYS A 85 -18.81 3.37 -14.81
C CYS A 85 -18.75 4.65 -13.99
N GLY A 86 -17.60 5.02 -13.42
CA GLY A 86 -17.39 6.26 -12.69
C GLY A 86 -17.68 6.20 -11.19
N LEU A 87 -17.97 5.03 -10.62
CA LEU A 87 -18.16 4.83 -9.19
C LEU A 87 -16.83 4.62 -8.48
N ARG A 88 -16.72 5.00 -7.20
CA ARG A 88 -15.60 4.58 -6.35
C ARG A 88 -15.81 3.16 -5.89
N SER A 89 -14.82 2.29 -6.11
CA SER A 89 -14.90 0.88 -5.77
C SER A 89 -13.62 0.37 -5.08
N LEU A 90 -13.79 -0.59 -4.19
CA LEU A 90 -12.70 -1.27 -3.51
C LEU A 90 -12.84 -2.78 -3.69
N THR A 91 -11.73 -3.46 -3.97
CA THR A 91 -11.64 -4.91 -3.82
C THR A 91 -10.51 -5.25 -2.87
N CYS A 92 -10.69 -6.29 -2.05
CA CYS A 92 -9.65 -6.75 -1.14
C CYS A 92 -9.44 -8.26 -1.25
N MET A 93 -8.18 -8.66 -1.16
CA MET A 93 -7.76 -10.05 -1.22
C MET A 93 -6.42 -10.25 -0.54
N LYS A 94 -6.11 -11.49 -0.18
CA LYS A 94 -4.75 -11.85 0.23
C LYS A 94 -3.82 -11.93 -1.00
N HIS A 95 -2.51 -12.02 -0.76
CA HIS A 95 -1.51 -12.02 -1.83
C HIS A 95 -1.73 -13.09 -2.91
N VAL A 96 -2.07 -14.33 -2.51
CA VAL A 96 -2.33 -15.40 -3.47
C VAL A 96 -3.63 -15.21 -4.27
N GLY A 97 -4.56 -14.43 -3.74
CA GLY A 97 -5.77 -14.03 -4.47
C GLY A 97 -5.45 -13.13 -5.66
N LEU A 98 -4.40 -12.31 -5.56
CA LEU A 98 -3.94 -11.51 -6.69
C LEU A 98 -3.37 -12.39 -7.82
N ASN A 99 -2.86 -13.59 -7.51
CA ASN A 99 -2.48 -14.55 -8.55
C ASN A 99 -3.71 -15.03 -9.34
N VAL A 100 -4.84 -15.27 -8.66
CA VAL A 100 -6.12 -15.64 -9.30
C VAL A 100 -6.65 -14.49 -10.15
N ALA A 101 -6.51 -13.26 -9.66
CA ALA A 101 -6.97 -12.05 -10.33
C ALA A 101 -5.97 -11.47 -11.34
N SER A 102 -4.79 -12.09 -11.55
CA SER A 102 -3.66 -11.48 -12.26
C SER A 102 -3.97 -11.10 -13.70
N ASP A 103 -4.68 -11.94 -14.44
CA ASP A 103 -5.11 -11.65 -15.81
C ASP A 103 -6.00 -10.39 -15.87
N ALA A 104 -7.02 -10.34 -15.02
CA ALA A 104 -7.89 -9.17 -14.91
C ALA A 104 -7.11 -7.93 -14.45
N PHE A 105 -6.20 -8.07 -13.47
CA PHE A 105 -5.36 -6.98 -12.97
C PHE A 105 -4.49 -6.39 -14.09
N MET A 106 -3.74 -7.20 -14.83
CA MET A 106 -2.87 -6.74 -15.90
C MET A 106 -3.65 -6.05 -17.02
N THR A 107 -4.78 -6.63 -17.42
CA THR A 107 -5.66 -6.04 -18.43
C THR A 107 -6.26 -4.71 -17.95
N TYR A 108 -6.64 -4.63 -16.68
CA TYR A 108 -7.24 -3.44 -16.11
C TYR A 108 -6.31 -2.22 -16.08
N MET A 109 -4.98 -2.42 -15.94
CA MET A 109 -4.02 -1.32 -16.07
C MET A 109 -4.07 -0.65 -17.45
N TYR A 110 -4.29 -1.41 -18.50
CA TYR A 110 -4.48 -0.87 -19.85
C TYR A 110 -5.84 -0.22 -20.03
N VAL A 111 -6.90 -0.83 -19.51
CA VAL A 111 -8.27 -0.28 -19.61
C VAL A 111 -8.36 1.03 -18.86
N GLY A 112 -7.86 1.08 -17.64
CA GLY A 112 -7.99 2.21 -16.73
C GLY A 112 -9.39 2.36 -16.14
N CYS A 113 -9.64 3.45 -15.43
CA CYS A 113 -10.90 3.73 -14.75
C CYS A 113 -11.26 5.21 -14.78
N LYS A 114 -12.56 5.51 -14.62
CA LYS A 114 -13.10 6.89 -14.50
C LYS A 114 -13.38 7.26 -13.05
N GLY A 115 -13.92 6.32 -12.27
CA GLY A 115 -14.07 6.41 -10.83
C GLY A 115 -12.84 5.84 -10.12
N GLY A 116 -12.60 6.25 -8.89
CA GLY A 116 -11.49 5.75 -8.11
C GLY A 116 -11.61 4.26 -7.79
N ASN A 117 -10.53 3.51 -8.00
CA ASN A 117 -10.47 2.11 -7.60
C ASN A 117 -9.25 1.83 -6.73
N VAL A 118 -9.46 1.22 -5.58
CA VAL A 118 -8.41 0.76 -4.67
C VAL A 118 -8.45 -0.76 -4.60
N ILE A 119 -7.33 -1.40 -4.94
CA ILE A 119 -7.14 -2.84 -4.84
C ILE A 119 -6.27 -3.10 -3.61
N VAL A 120 -6.82 -3.71 -2.58
CA VAL A 120 -6.07 -4.08 -1.38
C VAL A 120 -5.48 -5.47 -1.57
N SER A 121 -4.14 -5.57 -1.54
CA SER A 121 -3.41 -6.83 -1.51
C SER A 121 -2.74 -6.98 -0.16
N ALA A 122 -3.16 -7.98 0.62
CA ALA A 122 -2.61 -8.24 1.93
C ALA A 122 -1.62 -9.41 1.88
N ASP A 123 -0.34 -9.09 2.00
CA ASP A 123 0.75 -10.05 2.05
C ASP A 123 0.86 -10.69 3.43
N ASP A 124 1.38 -11.91 3.46
CA ASP A 124 1.51 -12.71 4.68
C ASP A 124 2.95 -13.21 4.87
N PRO A 125 3.92 -12.31 5.15
CA PRO A 125 5.26 -12.72 5.54
C PRO A 125 5.19 -13.68 6.73
N TYR A 126 6.04 -14.71 6.75
CA TYR A 126 5.99 -15.82 7.69
C TYR A 126 4.89 -16.87 7.41
N CYS A 127 4.05 -16.71 6.40
CA CYS A 127 2.97 -17.67 6.05
C CYS A 127 2.06 -18.03 7.23
N HIS A 128 1.66 -17.07 8.06
CA HIS A 128 0.79 -17.33 9.23
C HIS A 128 -0.50 -18.11 8.86
N SER A 129 -1.03 -17.85 7.67
CA SER A 129 -2.24 -18.51 7.15
C SER A 129 -2.18 -18.76 5.64
N SER A 130 -0.98 -18.83 5.06
CA SER A 130 -0.78 -18.88 3.62
C SER A 130 0.06 -20.07 3.18
N GLN A 131 -0.06 -20.44 1.91
CA GLN A 131 0.65 -21.56 1.30
C GLN A 131 2.05 -21.17 0.76
N ASN A 132 2.40 -19.89 0.75
CA ASN A 132 3.71 -19.36 0.34
C ASN A 132 3.96 -17.99 0.96
N GLU A 133 5.22 -17.53 0.92
CA GLU A 133 5.60 -16.14 1.06
C GLU A 133 5.71 -15.52 -0.34
N GLN A 134 4.95 -14.47 -0.58
CA GLN A 134 4.92 -13.79 -1.87
C GLN A 134 4.92 -12.29 -1.65
N ASP A 135 5.74 -11.58 -2.43
CA ASP A 135 5.84 -10.12 -2.37
C ASP A 135 5.06 -9.48 -3.52
N ASN A 136 3.87 -9.01 -3.21
CA ASN A 136 2.99 -8.43 -4.22
C ASN A 136 3.39 -7.02 -4.68
N ARG A 137 4.47 -6.44 -4.14
CA ARG A 137 5.06 -5.23 -4.70
C ARG A 137 5.53 -5.44 -6.15
N TYR A 138 5.95 -6.66 -6.49
CA TYR A 138 6.32 -7.00 -7.87
C TYR A 138 5.13 -6.99 -8.83
N TYR A 139 3.90 -7.24 -8.37
CA TYR A 139 2.72 -7.03 -9.22
C TYR A 139 2.54 -5.56 -9.61
N ALA A 140 2.78 -4.63 -8.68
CA ALA A 140 2.72 -3.21 -9.00
C ALA A 140 3.77 -2.80 -10.04
N LEU A 141 5.01 -3.29 -9.88
CA LEU A 141 6.10 -3.01 -10.81
C LEU A 141 5.81 -3.60 -12.20
N PHE A 142 5.44 -4.89 -12.26
CA PHE A 142 5.17 -5.61 -13.50
C PHE A 142 3.93 -5.05 -14.23
N GLY A 143 2.87 -4.71 -13.50
CA GLY A 143 1.62 -4.20 -14.05
C GLY A 143 1.61 -2.70 -14.32
N ASN A 144 2.64 -1.94 -13.94
CA ASN A 144 2.64 -0.48 -13.96
C ASN A 144 1.48 0.10 -13.13
N ALA A 145 1.31 -0.38 -11.91
CA ALA A 145 0.27 0.08 -10.98
C ALA A 145 0.84 1.02 -9.93
N PRO A 146 0.26 2.21 -9.70
CA PRO A 146 0.59 3.02 -8.54
C PRO A 146 0.33 2.24 -7.25
N MET A 147 1.29 2.27 -6.30
CA MET A 147 1.20 1.48 -5.08
C MET A 147 1.49 2.32 -3.83
N LEU A 148 0.69 2.07 -2.79
CA LEU A 148 0.81 2.66 -1.47
C LEU A 148 1.04 1.56 -0.42
N GLU A 149 1.92 1.84 0.56
CA GLU A 149 2.25 0.94 1.68
C GLU A 149 2.15 1.68 3.02
N PRO A 150 1.05 1.52 3.77
CA PRO A 150 0.87 2.17 5.06
C PRO A 150 1.69 1.51 6.19
N THR A 151 2.10 2.32 7.18
CA THR A 151 2.89 1.89 8.35
C THR A 151 2.05 1.70 9.61
N THR A 152 0.89 2.35 9.68
CA THR A 152 0.00 2.36 10.86
C THR A 152 -1.47 2.27 10.43
N PRO A 153 -2.40 1.90 11.34
CA PRO A 153 -3.84 1.95 11.05
C PRO A 153 -4.32 3.33 10.60
N GLN A 154 -3.78 4.42 11.18
CA GLN A 154 -4.11 5.77 10.72
C GLN A 154 -3.71 6.00 9.27
N GLU A 155 -2.50 5.59 8.89
CA GLU A 155 -2.07 5.70 7.48
C GLU A 155 -2.86 4.77 6.57
N ALA A 156 -3.20 3.57 7.02
CA ALA A 156 -4.04 2.65 6.25
C ALA A 156 -5.38 3.30 5.88
N LYS A 157 -6.00 4.02 6.83
CA LYS A 157 -7.21 4.81 6.57
C LYS A 157 -6.95 5.95 5.57
N GLU A 158 -5.91 6.76 5.81
CA GLU A 158 -5.63 7.93 4.95
C GLU A 158 -5.19 7.52 3.54
N MET A 159 -4.32 6.51 3.43
CA MET A 159 -3.87 6.02 2.12
C MET A 159 -5.02 5.37 1.35
N THR A 160 -5.94 4.66 2.01
CA THR A 160 -7.16 4.16 1.36
C THR A 160 -7.99 5.33 0.83
N ARG A 161 -8.27 6.33 1.66
CA ARG A 161 -9.06 7.50 1.27
C ARG A 161 -8.42 8.27 0.11
N GLN A 162 -7.13 8.57 0.21
CA GLN A 162 -6.40 9.30 -0.83
C GLN A 162 -6.09 8.42 -2.06
N GLY A 163 -6.06 7.10 -1.91
CA GLY A 163 -5.91 6.17 -3.01
C GLY A 163 -7.04 6.29 -4.05
N PHE A 164 -8.27 6.57 -3.62
CA PHE A 164 -9.37 6.86 -4.55
C PHE A 164 -9.14 8.16 -5.33
N ASP A 165 -8.70 9.22 -4.66
CA ASP A 165 -8.40 10.50 -5.31
C ASP A 165 -7.21 10.37 -6.28
N LEU A 166 -6.18 9.61 -5.90
CA LEU A 166 -5.03 9.29 -6.75
C LEU A 166 -5.45 8.49 -7.99
N SER A 167 -6.30 7.47 -7.79
CA SER A 167 -6.84 6.64 -8.86
C SER A 167 -7.65 7.47 -9.87
N GLU A 168 -8.53 8.34 -9.40
CA GLU A 168 -9.30 9.26 -10.27
C GLU A 168 -8.40 10.22 -11.05
N LYS A 169 -7.34 10.74 -10.40
CA LYS A 169 -6.39 11.68 -11.02
C LYS A 169 -5.54 11.03 -12.10
N LEU A 170 -5.15 9.77 -11.91
CA LEU A 170 -4.34 9.01 -12.84
C LEU A 170 -5.20 8.22 -13.85
N GLU A 171 -6.49 8.05 -13.56
CA GLU A 171 -7.39 7.12 -14.26
C GLU A 171 -6.78 5.70 -14.32
N LEU A 172 -6.17 5.26 -13.22
CA LEU A 172 -5.60 3.94 -13.00
C LEU A 172 -6.06 3.41 -11.65
N PRO A 173 -6.27 2.10 -11.49
CA PRO A 173 -6.44 1.54 -10.15
C PRO A 173 -5.17 1.72 -9.33
N VAL A 174 -5.31 1.88 -8.02
CA VAL A 174 -4.22 1.99 -7.06
C VAL A 174 -4.13 0.72 -6.24
N LEU A 175 -2.95 0.13 -6.17
CA LEU A 175 -2.68 -0.99 -5.28
C LEU A 175 -2.36 -0.46 -3.87
N LEU A 176 -3.11 -0.90 -2.88
CA LEU A 176 -2.79 -0.70 -1.46
C LEU A 176 -2.21 -2.01 -0.92
N ARG A 177 -0.89 -2.06 -0.79
CA ARG A 177 -0.20 -3.24 -0.26
C ARG A 177 -0.09 -3.14 1.24
N THR A 178 -0.51 -4.17 1.94
CA THR A 178 -0.43 -4.29 3.40
C THR A 178 0.20 -5.62 3.79
N THR A 179 0.55 -5.79 5.07
CA THR A 179 1.06 -7.05 5.61
C THR A 179 0.25 -7.47 6.84
N THR A 180 0.37 -8.73 7.22
CA THR A 180 -0.33 -9.32 8.37
C THR A 180 -0.18 -8.45 9.63
N ARG A 181 1.02 -7.93 9.89
CA ARG A 181 1.27 -7.09 11.08
C ARG A 181 0.43 -5.82 11.06
N LEU A 182 0.37 -5.12 9.93
CA LEU A 182 -0.47 -3.93 9.81
C LEU A 182 -1.95 -4.27 9.91
N ASN A 183 -2.38 -5.30 9.18
CA ASN A 183 -3.80 -5.66 9.08
C ASN A 183 -4.42 -5.97 10.45
N HIS A 184 -3.64 -6.65 11.32
CA HIS A 184 -4.07 -7.06 12.66
C HIS A 184 -3.56 -6.16 13.79
N ALA A 185 -2.71 -5.16 13.50
CA ALA A 185 -2.34 -4.17 14.51
C ALA A 185 -3.53 -3.28 14.87
N ARG A 186 -3.67 -2.98 16.16
CA ARG A 186 -4.60 -1.96 16.65
C ARG A 186 -3.88 -0.66 16.89
N GLY A 187 -4.49 0.43 16.47
CA GLY A 187 -3.95 1.77 16.69
C GLY A 187 -5.02 2.84 16.68
N PRO A 188 -4.68 4.04 17.18
CA PRO A 188 -5.59 5.18 17.15
C PRO A 188 -5.83 5.64 15.72
N VAL A 189 -7.11 5.87 15.39
CA VAL A 189 -7.54 6.33 14.07
C VAL A 189 -8.47 7.53 14.24
N ILE A 190 -8.07 8.65 13.67
CA ILE A 190 -8.85 9.89 13.71
C ILE A 190 -9.80 9.89 12.51
N PHE A 191 -11.09 10.05 12.77
CA PHE A 191 -12.12 10.06 11.75
C PHE A 191 -12.21 11.40 11.03
N ASN A 192 -12.45 11.35 9.72
CA ASN A 192 -12.91 12.47 8.90
C ASN A 192 -14.40 12.29 8.58
N GLU A 193 -15.00 13.32 8.00
CA GLU A 193 -16.37 13.25 7.48
C GLU A 193 -16.46 12.28 6.30
N LYS A 194 -17.52 11.52 6.25
CA LYS A 194 -17.81 10.63 5.12
C LYS A 194 -18.31 11.43 3.94
N GLN A 195 -17.73 11.19 2.79
CA GLN A 195 -18.24 11.75 1.53
C GLN A 195 -19.38 10.88 1.01
N LYS A 196 -20.34 11.53 0.36
CA LYS A 196 -21.32 10.81 -0.46
C LYS A 196 -20.68 10.43 -1.79
N PRO A 197 -21.12 9.34 -2.45
CA PRO A 197 -20.68 9.04 -3.80
C PRO A 197 -20.81 10.26 -4.71
N LYS A 198 -19.71 10.65 -5.37
CA LYS A 198 -19.65 11.88 -6.18
C LYS A 198 -20.40 11.77 -7.51
N ARG A 199 -20.60 10.56 -7.99
CA ARG A 199 -21.19 10.26 -9.31
C ARG A 199 -22.27 9.20 -9.20
N LYS A 200 -23.23 9.26 -10.11
CA LYS A 200 -24.10 8.13 -10.42
C LYS A 200 -23.35 7.25 -11.42
N GLY A 201 -23.35 5.92 -11.20
CA GLY A 201 -22.72 4.99 -12.13
C GLY A 201 -23.41 5.06 -13.50
N GLU A 202 -22.63 5.31 -14.56
CA GLU A 202 -23.13 5.32 -15.93
C GLU A 202 -22.12 4.65 -16.86
N PHE A 203 -22.58 3.63 -17.55
CA PHE A 203 -21.74 2.97 -18.55
C PHE A 203 -21.82 3.73 -19.88
N THR A 204 -20.69 4.27 -20.30
CA THR A 204 -20.54 4.83 -21.64
C THR A 204 -19.74 3.85 -22.49
N LYS A 205 -20.35 3.33 -23.56
CA LYS A 205 -19.67 2.42 -24.49
C LYS A 205 -18.48 3.13 -25.13
N ASP A 206 -17.29 2.53 -24.95
CA ASP A 206 -16.04 2.99 -25.54
C ASP A 206 -15.29 1.79 -26.13
N PRO A 207 -15.02 1.75 -27.44
CA PRO A 207 -14.25 0.69 -28.06
C PRO A 207 -12.87 0.48 -27.43
N MET A 208 -12.33 1.52 -26.79
CA MET A 208 -11.04 1.45 -26.10
C MET A 208 -11.07 0.65 -24.79
N PHE A 209 -12.23 0.25 -24.30
CA PHE A 209 -12.34 -0.68 -23.15
C PHE A 209 -12.08 -2.14 -23.57
N VAL A 210 -12.15 -2.45 -24.86
CA VAL A 210 -11.87 -3.80 -25.35
C VAL A 210 -10.38 -3.92 -25.70
N THR A 211 -9.64 -4.74 -24.96
CA THR A 211 -8.19 -4.92 -25.09
C THR A 211 -7.85 -5.84 -26.28
N THR A 212 -8.15 -5.37 -27.49
CA THR A 212 -7.62 -5.99 -28.71
C THR A 212 -6.14 -5.62 -28.91
N PRO A 213 -5.37 -6.34 -29.75
CA PRO A 213 -3.98 -5.97 -30.01
C PRO A 213 -3.79 -4.51 -30.49
N VAL A 214 -4.77 -3.96 -31.21
CA VAL A 214 -4.72 -2.58 -31.70
C VAL A 214 -4.91 -1.59 -30.55
N THR A 215 -5.93 -1.81 -29.72
CA THR A 215 -6.21 -0.94 -28.56
C THR A 215 -5.12 -1.06 -27.50
N ALA A 216 -4.60 -2.26 -27.22
CA ALA A 216 -3.49 -2.46 -26.29
C ALA A 216 -2.23 -1.69 -26.71
N ARG A 217 -1.86 -1.76 -27.99
CA ARG A 217 -0.74 -0.96 -28.54
C ARG A 217 -0.94 0.55 -28.40
N ALA A 218 -2.15 1.04 -28.62
CA ALA A 218 -2.46 2.45 -28.46
C ALA A 218 -2.46 2.89 -26.99
N LYS A 219 -2.87 2.03 -26.06
CA LYS A 219 -2.95 2.34 -24.62
C LYS A 219 -1.61 2.19 -23.88
N HIS A 220 -0.68 1.39 -24.35
CA HIS A 220 0.61 1.21 -23.68
C HIS A 220 1.37 2.53 -23.47
N PRO A 221 1.58 3.38 -24.49
CA PRO A 221 2.22 4.68 -24.28
C PRO A 221 1.46 5.57 -23.26
N VAL A 222 0.12 5.52 -23.29
CA VAL A 222 -0.73 6.28 -22.34
C VAL A 222 -0.51 5.78 -20.91
N LEU A 223 -0.42 4.48 -20.69
CA LEU A 223 -0.11 3.90 -19.38
C LEU A 223 1.25 4.39 -18.86
N LEU A 224 2.28 4.38 -19.71
CA LEU A 224 3.62 4.85 -19.32
C LEU A 224 3.62 6.35 -18.98
N GLU A 225 2.89 7.18 -19.72
CA GLU A 225 2.72 8.61 -19.38
C GLU A 225 1.96 8.81 -18.06
N LYS A 226 0.97 7.99 -17.76
CA LYS A 226 0.28 8.00 -16.47
C LYS A 226 1.24 7.62 -15.33
N MET A 227 2.14 6.66 -15.54
CA MET A 227 3.16 6.30 -14.55
C MET A 227 4.19 7.40 -14.33
N LYS A 228 4.58 8.18 -15.36
CA LYS A 228 5.41 9.39 -15.17
C LYS A 228 4.69 10.44 -14.31
N LYS A 229 3.40 10.67 -14.54
CA LYS A 229 2.58 11.55 -13.68
C LYS A 229 2.50 11.02 -12.26
N ALA A 230 2.39 9.69 -12.09
CA ALA A 230 2.41 9.06 -10.78
C ALA A 230 3.74 9.30 -10.04
N GLU A 231 4.89 9.27 -10.75
CA GLU A 231 6.20 9.59 -10.18
C GLU A 231 6.28 11.06 -9.73
N GLU A 232 5.77 12.00 -10.52
CA GLU A 232 5.70 13.41 -10.11
C GLU A 232 4.82 13.63 -8.87
N ILE A 233 3.76 12.82 -8.70
CA ILE A 233 2.93 12.83 -7.50
C ILE A 233 3.69 12.20 -6.34
N SER A 234 4.40 11.11 -6.56
CA SER A 234 5.24 10.45 -5.55
C SER A 234 6.30 11.39 -4.98
N GLU A 235 6.93 12.23 -5.81
CA GLU A 235 7.90 13.24 -5.36
C GLU A 235 7.32 14.29 -4.39
N LYS A 236 6.00 14.49 -4.41
CA LYS A 236 5.28 15.48 -3.60
C LYS A 236 4.35 14.84 -2.58
N SER A 237 4.38 13.52 -2.47
CA SER A 237 3.49 12.78 -1.60
C SER A 237 3.81 13.04 -0.13
N LEU A 238 2.78 13.36 0.65
CA LEU A 238 2.91 13.48 2.11
C LEU A 238 3.19 12.15 2.80
N PHE A 239 3.09 11.03 2.09
CA PHE A 239 3.42 9.71 2.60
C PHE A 239 4.90 9.36 2.42
N ASN A 240 5.64 10.13 1.60
CA ASN A 240 7.09 10.03 1.42
C ASN A 240 7.76 11.16 2.20
N GLU A 241 8.50 10.84 3.23
CA GLU A 241 9.09 11.85 4.10
C GLU A 241 10.51 11.49 4.55
N ILE A 242 11.32 12.51 4.81
CA ILE A 242 12.65 12.36 5.42
C ILE A 242 12.57 12.80 6.87
N ILE A 243 12.85 11.89 7.79
CA ILE A 243 12.77 12.10 9.23
C ILE A 243 14.20 12.07 9.79
N THR A 244 14.57 13.10 10.55
CA THR A 244 15.88 13.13 11.24
C THR A 244 15.75 12.53 12.63
N MET A 245 16.65 11.64 12.98
CA MET A 245 16.78 11.03 14.31
C MET A 245 18.09 11.45 14.96
N GLY A 246 18.00 11.95 16.18
CA GLY A 246 19.17 12.36 16.94
C GLY A 246 19.95 13.51 16.30
N LYS A 247 21.29 13.44 16.36
CA LYS A 247 22.18 14.44 15.77
C LYS A 247 22.35 14.21 14.27
N SER A 248 22.86 15.23 13.55
CA SER A 248 23.21 15.07 12.13
C SER A 248 24.18 13.90 11.94
N SER A 249 23.90 13.05 10.96
CA SER A 249 24.68 11.84 10.69
C SER A 249 24.68 11.56 9.18
N ASP A 250 25.75 10.92 8.71
CA ASP A 250 25.90 10.43 7.34
C ASP A 250 25.21 9.07 7.10
N ILE A 251 24.44 8.62 8.07
CA ILE A 251 23.71 7.35 8.01
C ILE A 251 22.29 7.61 7.52
N GLY A 252 21.90 6.89 6.48
CA GLY A 252 20.54 6.87 5.97
C GLY A 252 19.87 5.50 6.20
N PHE A 253 18.57 5.52 6.46
CA PHE A 253 17.71 4.35 6.45
C PHE A 253 16.65 4.55 5.39
N ILE A 254 16.38 3.54 4.57
CA ILE A 254 15.29 3.57 3.58
C ILE A 254 14.35 2.41 3.89
N THR A 255 13.06 2.70 4.04
CA THR A 255 12.09 1.70 4.48
C THR A 255 10.67 2.06 4.05
N SER A 256 9.78 1.07 4.03
CA SER A 256 8.34 1.20 3.78
C SER A 256 7.53 0.30 4.72
N GLY A 257 6.22 0.51 4.74
CA GLY A 257 5.29 -0.33 5.51
C GLY A 257 5.68 -0.42 6.99
N VAL A 258 5.36 -1.55 7.61
CA VAL A 258 5.59 -1.76 9.05
C VAL A 258 7.06 -1.71 9.45
N SER A 259 7.99 -2.02 8.55
CA SER A 259 9.43 -1.97 8.81
C SER A 259 9.91 -0.58 9.26
N TYR A 260 9.21 0.49 8.86
CA TYR A 260 9.49 1.84 9.36
C TYR A 260 9.40 1.93 10.89
N ASN A 261 8.39 1.29 11.48
CA ASN A 261 8.21 1.32 12.94
C ASN A 261 9.39 0.64 13.65
N TYR A 262 9.86 -0.47 13.11
CA TYR A 262 11.00 -1.21 13.67
C TYR A 262 12.31 -0.42 13.55
N VAL A 263 12.55 0.20 12.39
CA VAL A 263 13.72 1.06 12.19
C VAL A 263 13.74 2.20 13.21
N ARG A 264 12.62 2.88 13.38
CA ARG A 264 12.50 4.01 14.30
C ARG A 264 12.73 3.59 15.73
N GLU A 265 12.01 2.56 16.20
CA GLU A 265 12.11 2.04 17.56
C GLU A 265 13.54 1.60 17.91
N VAL A 266 14.16 0.81 17.02
CA VAL A 266 15.51 0.28 17.23
C VAL A 266 16.55 1.40 17.19
N ALA A 267 16.45 2.35 16.27
CA ALA A 267 17.39 3.46 16.19
C ALA A 267 17.31 4.36 17.44
N GLU A 268 16.10 4.62 17.95
CA GLU A 268 15.88 5.35 19.20
C GLU A 268 16.46 4.58 20.40
N THR A 269 16.15 3.29 20.54
CA THR A 269 16.59 2.44 21.66
C THR A 269 18.12 2.25 21.69
N MET A 270 18.73 2.13 20.52
CA MET A 270 20.19 1.96 20.39
C MET A 270 20.96 3.29 20.31
N ASP A 271 20.30 4.43 20.45
CA ASP A 271 20.90 5.77 20.28
C ASP A 271 21.70 5.88 18.96
N ILE A 272 21.05 5.49 17.85
CA ILE A 272 21.61 5.61 16.51
C ILE A 272 21.05 6.87 15.85
N SER A 273 21.94 7.86 15.66
CA SER A 273 21.59 9.07 14.92
C SER A 273 21.63 8.81 13.42
N GLY A 274 20.68 9.37 12.68
CA GLY A 274 20.59 9.21 11.23
C GLY A 274 19.37 9.89 10.65
N ARG A 275 19.10 9.59 9.38
CA ARG A 275 17.88 10.04 8.70
C ARG A 275 17.14 8.84 8.13
N ILE A 276 15.83 8.83 8.26
CA ILE A 276 14.96 7.82 7.64
C ILE A 276 14.29 8.44 6.43
N LEU A 277 14.46 7.83 5.26
CA LEU A 277 13.57 8.02 4.12
C LEU A 277 12.46 6.98 4.23
N LYS A 278 11.32 7.41 4.71
CA LYS A 278 10.09 6.63 4.77
C LYS A 278 9.36 6.75 3.44
N LEU A 279 9.10 5.64 2.81
CA LEU A 279 8.42 5.54 1.52
C LEU A 279 7.02 4.94 1.72
N GLY A 280 5.99 5.75 1.58
CA GLY A 280 4.61 5.30 1.63
C GLY A 280 4.00 5.14 0.23
N MET A 281 4.55 5.79 -0.81
CA MET A 281 4.28 5.47 -2.21
C MET A 281 5.52 4.78 -2.78
N THR A 282 5.42 3.47 -2.98
CA THR A 282 6.56 2.61 -3.31
C THR A 282 6.60 2.16 -4.78
N ASN A 283 5.56 2.46 -5.54
CA ASN A 283 5.58 2.35 -7.00
C ASN A 283 4.70 3.44 -7.64
N PRO A 284 5.28 4.30 -8.51
CA PRO A 284 6.71 4.48 -8.71
C PRO A 284 7.39 5.17 -7.52
N LEU A 285 8.67 4.88 -7.33
CA LEU A 285 9.47 5.56 -6.31
C LEU A 285 9.68 7.03 -6.66
N PRO A 286 9.81 7.93 -5.67
CA PRO A 286 10.20 9.32 -5.87
C PRO A 286 11.70 9.41 -6.22
N GLN A 287 12.01 9.30 -7.50
CA GLN A 287 13.39 9.15 -8.03
C GLN A 287 14.33 10.27 -7.56
N LYS A 288 13.87 11.54 -7.64
CA LYS A 288 14.67 12.70 -7.26
C LYS A 288 14.93 12.73 -5.75
N MET A 289 13.89 12.46 -4.94
CA MET A 289 14.02 12.39 -3.49
C MET A 289 14.98 11.27 -3.08
N CYS A 290 14.85 10.07 -3.66
CA CYS A 290 15.74 8.95 -3.39
C CYS A 290 17.19 9.25 -3.79
N LYS A 291 17.42 9.76 -5.00
CA LYS A 291 18.77 10.12 -5.50
C LYS A 291 19.42 11.19 -4.64
N LYS A 292 18.68 12.24 -4.25
CA LYS A 292 19.17 13.26 -3.33
C LYS A 292 19.54 12.65 -1.99
N PHE A 293 18.65 11.85 -1.39
CA PHE A 293 18.89 11.21 -0.10
C PHE A 293 20.14 10.32 -0.11
N ILE A 294 20.30 9.49 -1.14
CA ILE A 294 21.48 8.63 -1.33
C ILE A 294 22.76 9.46 -1.44
N GLY A 295 22.73 10.55 -2.20
CA GLY A 295 23.89 11.43 -2.39
C GLY A 295 24.36 12.18 -1.13
N GLU A 296 23.47 12.31 -0.15
CA GLU A 296 23.76 12.97 1.13
C GLU A 296 24.21 11.98 2.23
N CYS A 297 24.30 10.68 1.94
CA CYS A 297 24.66 9.63 2.89
C CYS A 297 25.99 8.98 2.53
N LYS A 298 26.80 8.61 3.55
CA LYS A 298 27.96 7.72 3.38
C LYS A 298 27.57 6.25 3.42
N SER A 299 26.51 5.94 4.15
CA SER A 299 25.94 4.61 4.21
C SER A 299 24.41 4.66 4.28
N VAL A 300 23.77 3.70 3.63
CA VAL A 300 22.32 3.50 3.63
C VAL A 300 22.02 2.08 4.06
N VAL A 301 21.09 1.93 4.98
CA VAL A 301 20.52 0.63 5.38
C VAL A 301 19.10 0.54 4.84
N VAL A 302 18.85 -0.41 3.95
CA VAL A 302 17.50 -0.68 3.43
C VAL A 302 16.86 -1.76 4.28
N VAL A 303 15.73 -1.41 4.91
CA VAL A 303 14.98 -2.32 5.79
C VAL A 303 13.60 -2.54 5.21
N GLU A 304 13.35 -3.73 4.74
CA GLU A 304 12.08 -4.14 4.11
C GLU A 304 11.84 -5.63 4.33
N GLU A 305 10.59 -6.05 4.46
CA GLU A 305 10.23 -7.47 4.55
C GLU A 305 10.22 -8.15 3.17
N SER A 306 10.13 -9.46 3.14
CA SER A 306 10.04 -10.31 1.93
C SER A 306 11.22 -10.13 0.98
N GLU A 307 11.02 -9.65 -0.22
CA GLU A 307 12.03 -9.56 -1.29
C GLU A 307 12.81 -8.22 -1.27
N PRO A 308 14.01 -8.14 -1.87
CA PRO A 308 14.80 -6.91 -1.96
C PRO A 308 14.24 -5.91 -3.01
N PHE A 309 12.98 -5.54 -2.89
CA PHE A 309 12.28 -4.70 -3.84
C PHE A 309 12.79 -3.25 -3.85
N LEU A 310 12.87 -2.63 -2.67
CA LEU A 310 13.44 -1.29 -2.54
C LEU A 310 14.94 -1.30 -2.76
N GLU A 311 15.64 -2.26 -2.14
CA GLU A 311 17.10 -2.34 -2.20
C GLU A 311 17.63 -2.40 -3.64
N GLN A 312 16.99 -3.19 -4.49
CA GLN A 312 17.41 -3.30 -5.90
C GLN A 312 17.25 -1.98 -6.65
N GLN A 313 16.13 -1.29 -6.46
CA GLN A 313 15.88 0.00 -7.10
C GLN A 313 16.82 1.10 -6.57
N ILE A 314 17.05 1.13 -5.26
CA ILE A 314 17.97 2.07 -4.63
C ILE A 314 19.42 1.85 -5.09
N LYS A 315 19.84 0.59 -5.23
CA LYS A 315 21.16 0.25 -5.79
C LYS A 315 21.31 0.68 -7.26
N ALA A 316 20.27 0.48 -8.06
CA ALA A 316 20.26 0.94 -9.46
C ALA A 316 20.42 2.47 -9.52
N MET A 317 19.65 3.22 -8.72
CA MET A 317 19.75 4.68 -8.65
C MET A 317 21.13 5.15 -8.17
N ALA A 318 21.72 4.48 -7.17
CA ALA A 318 23.05 4.80 -6.68
C ALA A 318 24.11 4.59 -7.77
N TYR A 319 24.01 3.50 -8.52
CA TYR A 319 24.92 3.22 -9.63
C TYR A 319 24.77 4.24 -10.76
N GLU A 320 23.54 4.56 -11.18
CA GLU A 320 23.28 5.55 -12.23
C GLU A 320 23.85 6.94 -11.94
N GLN A 321 23.88 7.37 -10.68
CA GLN A 321 24.44 8.66 -10.28
C GLN A 321 25.94 8.61 -9.90
N GLY A 322 26.60 7.46 -10.07
CA GLY A 322 28.00 7.28 -9.73
C GLY A 322 28.29 7.42 -8.22
N SER A 323 27.32 7.10 -7.36
CA SER A 323 27.48 7.24 -5.91
C SER A 323 28.35 6.13 -5.32
N SER A 324 29.25 6.49 -4.41
CA SER A 324 30.08 5.57 -3.63
C SER A 324 29.43 5.14 -2.31
N VAL A 325 28.15 5.44 -2.09
CA VAL A 325 27.42 5.09 -0.87
C VAL A 325 27.45 3.60 -0.60
N LYS A 326 27.69 3.21 0.65
CA LYS A 326 27.59 1.80 1.06
C LYS A 326 26.14 1.46 1.35
N ILE A 327 25.59 0.48 0.65
CA ILE A 327 24.19 0.05 0.84
C ILE A 327 24.19 -1.31 1.50
N TYR A 328 23.55 -1.39 2.67
CA TYR A 328 23.32 -2.60 3.44
C TYR A 328 21.87 -3.03 3.31
N GLY A 329 21.63 -4.31 3.10
CA GLY A 329 20.27 -4.86 2.95
C GLY A 329 20.32 -6.38 2.82
N LYS A 330 19.36 -6.95 2.13
CA LYS A 330 19.21 -8.40 1.91
C LYS A 330 20.29 -8.95 0.97
N THR A 331 20.55 -8.27 -0.14
CA THR A 331 21.50 -8.74 -1.15
C THR A 331 22.97 -8.64 -0.68
N THR A 332 23.22 -7.94 0.43
CA THR A 332 24.53 -7.90 1.12
C THR A 332 24.61 -8.87 2.30
N GLY A 333 23.58 -9.71 2.49
CA GLY A 333 23.54 -10.72 3.55
C GLY A 333 23.30 -10.19 4.97
N HIS A 334 22.92 -8.91 5.11
CA HIS A 334 22.64 -8.31 6.43
C HIS A 334 21.24 -8.67 6.92
N PHE A 335 20.26 -8.65 6.03
CA PHE A 335 18.87 -9.01 6.33
C PHE A 335 18.47 -10.31 5.64
N SER A 336 17.61 -11.10 6.29
CA SER A 336 17.02 -12.32 5.72
C SER A 336 15.93 -11.96 4.71
N ARG A 337 15.74 -12.81 3.69
CA ARG A 337 14.56 -12.76 2.81
C ARG A 337 13.40 -13.57 3.38
N LEU A 338 13.66 -14.36 4.43
CA LEU A 338 12.65 -15.22 5.03
C LEU A 338 11.94 -14.47 6.14
N TYR A 339 10.64 -14.65 6.18
CA TYR A 339 9.74 -14.30 7.26
C TYR A 339 9.54 -12.80 7.48
N GLU A 340 8.62 -12.49 8.39
CA GLU A 340 8.39 -11.13 8.85
C GLU A 340 9.54 -10.62 9.73
N TYR A 341 9.67 -9.31 9.82
CA TYR A 341 10.61 -8.70 10.75
C TYR A 341 9.92 -8.29 12.05
N ASN A 342 10.76 -8.06 13.05
CA ASN A 342 10.41 -7.48 14.34
C ASN A 342 11.57 -6.58 14.81
N PRO A 343 11.41 -5.81 15.90
CA PRO A 343 12.47 -4.98 16.43
C PRO A 343 13.76 -5.74 16.75
N ASP A 344 13.68 -6.97 17.28
CA ASP A 344 14.86 -7.76 17.68
C ASP A 344 15.73 -8.12 16.48
N ILE A 345 15.12 -8.57 15.37
CA ILE A 345 15.84 -8.86 14.11
C ILE A 345 16.54 -7.60 13.59
N VAL A 346 15.87 -6.46 13.61
CA VAL A 346 16.45 -5.19 13.16
C VAL A 346 17.57 -4.74 14.10
N ALA A 347 17.42 -4.92 15.42
CA ALA A 347 18.43 -4.58 16.42
C ALA A 347 19.69 -5.44 16.26
N ASP A 348 19.56 -6.74 16.01
CA ASP A 348 20.69 -7.63 15.74
C ASP A 348 21.51 -7.20 14.52
N VAL A 349 20.83 -6.78 13.45
CA VAL A 349 21.49 -6.26 12.24
C VAL A 349 22.15 -4.93 12.51
N PHE A 350 21.47 -4.00 13.18
CA PHE A 350 22.03 -2.69 13.52
C PHE A 350 23.24 -2.81 14.45
N ALA A 351 23.21 -3.72 15.43
CA ALA A 351 24.35 -4.00 16.30
C ALA A 351 25.60 -4.39 15.50
N LYS A 352 25.45 -5.22 14.48
CA LYS A 352 26.55 -5.65 13.59
C LYS A 352 27.06 -4.50 12.70
N ILE A 353 26.15 -3.76 12.04
CA ILE A 353 26.52 -2.67 11.13
C ILE A 353 27.19 -1.53 11.89
N PHE A 354 26.63 -1.09 13.02
CA PHE A 354 27.07 0.07 13.77
C PHE A 354 28.02 -0.23 14.92
N LYS A 355 28.37 -1.53 15.14
CA LYS A 355 29.23 -2.02 16.22
C LYS A 355 28.73 -1.55 17.60
N LYS A 356 27.42 -1.59 17.80
CA LYS A 356 26.76 -1.24 19.06
C LYS A 356 26.30 -2.53 19.77
N LYS A 357 26.11 -2.44 21.08
CA LYS A 357 25.52 -3.54 21.85
C LYS A 357 24.01 -3.63 21.55
N ASN A 358 23.50 -4.82 21.23
CA ASN A 358 22.06 -5.05 21.15
C ASN A 358 21.49 -5.01 22.58
N PRO A 359 20.51 -4.13 22.89
CA PRO A 359 19.89 -4.09 24.19
C PRO A 359 19.02 -5.31 24.48
N HIS A 360 18.55 -5.99 23.44
CA HIS A 360 17.67 -7.18 23.53
C HIS A 360 18.23 -8.31 22.62
N PRO A 361 19.36 -8.94 23.02
CA PRO A 361 19.90 -10.05 22.22
C PRO A 361 18.89 -11.19 22.17
N SER A 362 18.57 -11.67 20.95
CA SER A 362 17.71 -12.83 20.70
C SER A 362 18.37 -14.14 21.12
#